data_ea779deac1044b740dacae9dc750f481
#
_entry.id   ea779deac1044b740dacae9dc750f481
#
_cell.length_a   1.000
_cell.length_b   1.000
_cell.length_c   1.000
_cell.angle_alpha   90.00
_cell.angle_beta   90.00
_cell.angle_gamma   90.00
#
_symmetry.space_group_name_H-M   'P 1'
#
loop_
_entity.id
_entity.type
_entity.pdbx_description
1 polymer ?
#
loop_
_entity_poly.entity_id
_entity_poly.type
_entity_poly.pdbx_seq_one_letter_code
_entity_poly.pdbx_strand_id
1 'polypeptide(L)'
;GTVTEIYDYFRLLYARVGIPHCPKCGKPISKQTVDQMVDRLMQLEERTRIQLLAPIVRGRKGEHAKVFQNAKKSGYVRVRVDGNVYDLSEDIPMEKNKKHNIEIVVDRLVVKPGIEKRLTDSIETTLNLADGLMMVDVIGGETLNFSQSFSCPDCDISIDEVEPRSFSFNNPFGACPVCHGLGYKMEFDVDLMIPDQKLS
;
A
#
# COMPACT_ATOMS: atom_id res chain seq x y z
N GLY A 1 4.83 -24.43 -23.86
CA GLY A 1 5.46 -23.92 -22.67
C GLY A 1 5.72 -24.96 -21.60
N THR A 2 4.77 -25.83 -21.32
CA THR A 2 4.92 -26.86 -20.25
C THR A 2 5.81 -28.05 -20.66
N VAL A 3 6.08 -28.22 -21.94
CA VAL A 3 6.90 -29.33 -22.48
C VAL A 3 8.41 -29.09 -22.30
N THR A 4 8.83 -27.85 -22.06
CA THR A 4 10.26 -27.48 -22.09
C THR A 4 10.87 -27.19 -20.74
N GLU A 5 10.17 -27.36 -19.60
CA GLU A 5 10.61 -27.00 -18.25
C GLU A 5 11.10 -25.55 -18.09
N ILE A 6 11.38 -24.83 -19.18
CA ILE A 6 11.86 -23.42 -19.17
C ILE A 6 10.89 -22.53 -18.39
N TYR A 7 9.59 -22.78 -18.53
CA TYR A 7 8.58 -22.01 -17.81
C TYR A 7 8.69 -22.18 -16.28
N ASP A 8 9.04 -23.37 -15.80
CA ASP A 8 9.20 -23.64 -14.38
C ASP A 8 10.43 -22.92 -13.83
N TYR A 9 11.50 -22.84 -14.61
CA TYR A 9 12.67 -22.02 -14.24
C TYR A 9 12.34 -20.53 -14.20
N PHE A 10 11.57 -20.03 -15.16
CA PHE A 10 11.14 -18.62 -15.15
C PHE A 10 10.26 -18.30 -13.94
N ARG A 11 9.33 -19.16 -13.57
CA ARG A 11 8.50 -18.95 -12.36
C ARG A 11 9.36 -18.84 -11.11
N LEU A 12 10.35 -19.70 -10.96
CA LEU A 12 11.28 -19.65 -9.84
C LEU A 12 12.15 -18.40 -9.88
N LEU A 13 12.67 -18.05 -11.05
CA LEU A 13 13.51 -16.87 -11.24
C LEU A 13 12.76 -15.61 -10.86
N TYR A 14 11.60 -15.37 -11.46
CA TYR A 14 10.80 -14.16 -11.18
C TYR A 14 10.30 -14.09 -9.74
N ALA A 15 9.97 -15.22 -9.12
CA ALA A 15 9.56 -15.24 -7.72
C ALA A 15 10.72 -14.96 -6.75
N ARG A 16 11.97 -15.25 -7.13
CA ARG A 16 13.14 -15.10 -6.24
C ARG A 16 13.89 -13.80 -6.42
N VAL A 17 14.04 -13.34 -7.66
CA VAL A 17 14.86 -12.16 -8.00
C VAL A 17 14.07 -11.06 -8.72
N GLY A 18 12.82 -11.32 -9.08
CA GLY A 18 11.95 -10.33 -9.72
C GLY A 18 11.65 -9.18 -8.77
N ILE A 19 11.72 -7.96 -9.29
CA ILE A 19 11.30 -6.75 -8.57
C ILE A 19 9.89 -6.41 -9.04
N PRO A 20 8.85 -6.55 -8.18
CA PRO A 20 7.50 -6.17 -8.56
C PRO A 20 7.39 -4.67 -8.75
N HIS A 21 6.65 -4.26 -9.76
CA HIS A 21 6.36 -2.86 -10.05
C HIS A 21 4.86 -2.60 -9.96
N CYS A 22 4.51 -1.40 -9.54
CA CYS A 22 3.12 -0.97 -9.47
C CYS A 22 2.50 -0.94 -10.88
N PRO A 23 1.37 -1.63 -11.14
CA PRO A 23 0.76 -1.65 -12.46
C PRO A 23 0.15 -0.29 -12.86
N LYS A 24 -0.05 0.64 -11.91
CA LYS A 24 -0.58 1.98 -12.22
C LYS A 24 0.51 3.02 -12.47
N CYS A 25 1.52 3.10 -11.60
CA CYS A 25 2.54 4.14 -11.68
C CYS A 25 3.93 3.65 -12.12
N GLY A 26 4.13 2.33 -12.27
CA GLY A 26 5.39 1.74 -12.69
C GLY A 26 6.52 1.76 -11.64
N LYS A 27 6.29 2.35 -10.46
CA LYS A 27 7.30 2.39 -9.40
C LYS A 27 7.59 1.00 -8.85
N PRO A 28 8.85 0.69 -8.49
CA PRO A 28 9.17 -0.56 -7.83
C PRO A 28 8.47 -0.66 -6.47
N ILE A 29 7.97 -1.84 -6.15
CA ILE A 29 7.33 -2.16 -4.88
C ILE A 29 8.27 -3.09 -4.13
N SER A 30 8.66 -2.73 -2.92
CA SER A 30 9.51 -3.54 -2.06
C SER A 30 8.88 -3.72 -0.68
N LYS A 31 9.12 -4.88 -0.11
CA LYS A 31 8.83 -5.17 1.30
C LYS A 31 10.02 -4.71 2.14
N GLN A 32 9.77 -3.95 3.18
CA GLN A 32 10.81 -3.44 4.06
C GLN A 32 10.63 -4.02 5.47
N THR A 33 11.73 -4.42 6.11
CA THR A 33 11.72 -4.79 7.53
C THR A 33 11.79 -3.55 8.41
N VAL A 34 11.37 -3.67 9.67
CA VAL A 34 11.46 -2.58 10.65
C VAL A 34 12.90 -2.10 10.80
N ASP A 35 13.87 -3.03 10.86
CA ASP A 35 15.29 -2.69 10.97
C ASP A 35 15.77 -1.84 9.79
N GLN A 36 15.38 -2.21 8.55
CA GLN A 36 15.72 -1.42 7.36
C GLN A 36 15.10 -0.01 7.39
N MET A 37 13.89 0.12 7.95
CA MET A 37 13.26 1.43 8.13
C MET A 37 14.01 2.27 9.16
N VAL A 38 14.39 1.68 10.29
CA VAL A 38 15.21 2.34 11.32
C VAL A 38 16.54 2.80 10.73
N ASP A 39 17.28 1.91 10.06
CA ASP A 39 18.56 2.22 9.43
C ASP A 39 18.44 3.38 8.44
N ARG A 40 17.37 3.36 7.61
CA ARG A 40 17.12 4.43 6.64
C ARG A 40 16.85 5.77 7.31
N LEU A 41 16.09 5.80 8.39
CA LEU A 41 15.77 7.02 9.12
C LEU A 41 16.98 7.53 9.92
N MET A 42 17.82 6.64 10.45
CA MET A 42 19.05 7.00 11.15
C MET A 42 20.16 7.53 10.22
N GLN A 43 20.05 7.32 8.89
CA GLN A 43 20.93 7.93 7.88
C GLN A 43 20.60 9.40 7.57
N LEU A 44 19.46 9.91 8.06
CA LEU A 44 19.14 11.34 7.94
C LEU A 44 20.12 12.17 8.76
N GLU A 45 20.28 13.43 8.38
CA GLU A 45 21.16 14.35 9.13
C GLU A 45 20.77 14.44 10.61
N GLU A 46 21.77 14.50 11.47
CA GLU A 46 21.54 14.68 12.90
C GLU A 46 20.75 15.98 13.16
N ARG A 47 19.83 15.93 14.12
CA ARG A 47 18.86 16.99 14.46
C ARG A 47 17.73 17.18 13.45
N THR A 48 17.64 16.37 12.42
CA THR A 48 16.46 16.34 11.56
C THR A 48 15.21 16.02 12.36
N ARG A 49 14.18 16.83 12.21
CA ARG A 49 12.87 16.59 12.83
C ARG A 49 12.03 15.73 11.91
N ILE A 50 11.54 14.63 12.41
CA ILE A 50 10.69 13.70 11.68
C ILE A 50 9.37 13.48 12.41
N GLN A 51 8.33 13.17 11.65
CA GLN A 51 7.00 12.87 12.12
C GLN A 51 6.53 11.57 11.51
N LEU A 52 6.26 10.56 12.35
CA LEU A 52 5.76 9.26 11.90
C LEU A 52 4.23 9.34 11.75
N LEU A 53 3.75 8.95 10.60
CA LEU A 53 2.36 9.08 10.18
C LEU A 53 1.80 7.71 9.77
N ALA A 54 0.67 7.35 10.34
CA ALA A 54 -0.10 6.16 9.97
C ALA A 54 -1.20 6.54 8.96
N PRO A 55 -1.09 6.18 7.67
CA PRO A 55 -2.11 6.49 6.66
C PRO A 55 -3.35 5.60 6.82
N ILE A 56 -4.41 6.13 7.42
CA ILE A 56 -5.65 5.39 7.70
C ILE A 56 -6.66 5.53 6.57
N VAL A 57 -6.74 6.72 5.95
CA VAL A 57 -7.63 6.97 4.81
C VAL A 57 -6.81 7.50 3.66
N ARG A 58 -6.95 6.87 2.49
CA ARG A 58 -6.24 7.25 1.28
C ARG A 58 -7.23 7.44 0.13
N GLY A 59 -7.42 8.70 -0.28
CA GLY A 59 -8.23 9.08 -1.43
C GLY A 59 -9.70 8.66 -1.36
N ARG A 60 -10.28 8.55 -0.16
CA ARG A 60 -11.68 8.15 0.03
C ARG A 60 -12.57 9.34 0.33
N LYS A 61 -13.78 9.35 -0.24
CA LYS A 61 -14.81 10.36 0.06
C LYS A 61 -15.45 10.09 1.41
N GLY A 62 -15.86 11.15 2.10
CA GLY A 62 -16.59 11.08 3.36
C GLY A 62 -16.03 12.01 4.43
N GLU A 63 -16.78 12.20 5.50
CA GLU A 63 -16.39 13.02 6.66
C GLU A 63 -15.50 12.27 7.66
N HIS A 64 -15.42 10.95 7.56
CA HIS A 64 -14.55 10.07 8.35
C HIS A 64 -14.59 10.29 9.88
N ALA A 65 -15.71 10.75 10.45
CA ALA A 65 -15.88 11.09 11.86
C ALA A 65 -15.47 9.93 12.80
N LYS A 66 -15.77 8.67 12.41
CA LYS A 66 -15.37 7.49 13.19
C LYS A 66 -13.85 7.32 13.30
N VAL A 67 -13.10 7.70 12.27
CA VAL A 67 -11.63 7.61 12.26
C VAL A 67 -11.07 8.55 13.32
N PHE A 68 -11.54 9.80 13.36
CA PHE A 68 -11.12 10.79 14.36
C PHE A 68 -11.51 10.38 15.77
N GLN A 69 -12.73 9.86 15.96
CA GLN A 69 -13.17 9.35 17.27
C GLN A 69 -12.33 8.19 17.76
N ASN A 70 -12.00 7.23 16.89
CA ASN A 70 -11.16 6.10 17.24
C ASN A 70 -9.74 6.55 17.58
N ALA A 71 -9.14 7.42 16.76
CA ALA A 71 -7.82 7.98 17.03
C ALA A 71 -7.77 8.69 18.40
N LYS A 72 -8.79 9.51 18.70
CA LYS A 72 -8.91 10.20 19.99
C LYS A 72 -9.05 9.22 21.18
N LYS A 73 -9.88 8.17 21.03
CA LYS A 73 -10.03 7.13 22.05
C LYS A 73 -8.74 6.34 22.29
N SER A 74 -7.93 6.16 21.26
CA SER A 74 -6.62 5.49 21.34
C SER A 74 -5.51 6.41 21.89
N GLY A 75 -5.84 7.66 22.26
CA GLY A 75 -4.90 8.58 22.90
C GLY A 75 -4.05 9.41 21.95
N TYR A 76 -4.31 9.34 20.64
CA TYR A 76 -3.63 10.22 19.69
C TYR A 76 -4.17 11.64 19.79
N VAL A 77 -3.29 12.61 19.57
CA VAL A 77 -3.60 14.05 19.75
C VAL A 77 -3.74 14.74 18.40
N ARG A 78 -3.04 14.29 17.37
CA ARG A 78 -2.95 14.98 16.08
C ARG A 78 -3.16 14.06 14.91
N VAL A 79 -3.73 14.63 13.86
CA VAL A 79 -3.88 14.01 12.53
C VAL A 79 -3.39 14.98 11.46
N ARG A 80 -2.96 14.43 10.33
CA ARG A 80 -2.74 15.21 9.12
C ARG A 80 -3.89 14.88 8.16
N VAL A 81 -4.57 15.90 7.67
CA VAL A 81 -5.66 15.78 6.71
C VAL A 81 -5.30 16.59 5.47
N ASP A 82 -5.23 15.94 4.32
CA ASP A 82 -4.88 16.56 3.05
C ASP A 82 -3.60 17.42 3.10
N GLY A 83 -2.60 16.95 3.87
CA GLY A 83 -1.32 17.61 4.08
C GLY A 83 -1.29 18.62 5.24
N ASN A 84 -2.42 18.98 5.84
CA ASN A 84 -2.48 19.93 6.96
C ASN A 84 -2.62 19.19 8.29
N VAL A 85 -1.86 19.62 9.29
CA VAL A 85 -1.90 19.03 10.65
C VAL A 85 -2.96 19.72 11.50
N TYR A 86 -3.84 18.93 12.10
CA TYR A 86 -4.91 19.36 13.00
C TYR A 86 -4.77 18.69 14.35
N ASP A 87 -5.21 19.37 15.41
CA ASP A 87 -5.42 18.76 16.72
C ASP A 87 -6.77 18.04 16.73
N LEU A 88 -6.82 16.82 17.28
CA LEU A 88 -8.05 16.04 17.36
C LEU A 88 -9.09 16.63 18.32
N SER A 89 -8.73 17.65 19.12
CA SER A 89 -9.67 18.40 19.96
C SER A 89 -10.43 19.47 19.19
N GLU A 90 -9.92 19.86 18.01
CA GLU A 90 -10.50 20.89 17.16
C GLU A 90 -11.51 20.32 16.17
N ASP A 91 -12.39 21.17 15.63
CA ASP A 91 -13.24 20.81 14.51
C ASP A 91 -12.41 20.75 13.22
N ILE A 92 -12.32 19.57 12.64
CA ILE A 92 -11.56 19.33 11.41
C ILE A 92 -12.52 19.48 10.23
N PRO A 93 -12.29 20.46 9.35
CA PRO A 93 -13.19 20.69 8.21
C PRO A 93 -13.08 19.56 7.20
N MET A 94 -14.19 18.82 6.98
CA MET A 94 -14.26 17.69 6.07
C MET A 94 -15.40 17.88 5.07
N GLU A 95 -15.10 17.68 3.79
CA GLU A 95 -16.07 17.74 2.71
C GLU A 95 -16.54 16.35 2.30
N LYS A 96 -17.81 16.01 2.54
CA LYS A 96 -18.38 14.69 2.30
C LYS A 96 -18.15 14.15 0.86
N ASN A 97 -18.14 15.05 -0.13
CA ASN A 97 -18.04 14.67 -1.54
C ASN A 97 -16.61 14.70 -2.09
N LYS A 98 -15.65 15.19 -1.32
CA LYS A 98 -14.24 15.26 -1.68
C LYS A 98 -13.50 14.01 -1.22
N LYS A 99 -12.47 13.65 -1.95
CA LYS A 99 -11.53 12.59 -1.55
C LYS A 99 -10.55 13.18 -0.55
N HIS A 100 -10.39 12.51 0.58
CA HIS A 100 -9.47 12.91 1.65
C HIS A 100 -8.40 11.87 1.89
N ASN A 101 -7.24 12.34 2.33
CA ASN A 101 -6.18 11.54 2.91
C ASN A 101 -6.10 11.91 4.40
N ILE A 102 -6.08 10.88 5.27
CA ILE A 102 -6.00 11.07 6.72
C ILE A 102 -4.88 10.19 7.25
N GLU A 103 -3.90 10.81 7.86
CA GLU A 103 -2.80 10.15 8.54
C GLU A 103 -2.81 10.52 10.04
N ILE A 104 -2.71 9.52 10.91
CA ILE A 104 -2.56 9.74 12.35
C ILE A 104 -1.09 10.04 12.65
N VAL A 105 -0.82 11.12 13.37
CA VAL A 105 0.52 11.43 13.87
C VAL A 105 0.80 10.55 15.07
N VAL A 106 1.65 9.53 14.88
CA VAL A 106 1.97 8.56 15.93
C VAL A 106 3.06 9.08 16.85
N ASP A 107 4.15 9.60 16.30
CA ASP A 107 5.24 10.16 17.07
C ASP A 107 5.96 11.29 16.33
N ARG A 108 6.64 12.15 17.10
CA ARG A 108 7.51 13.21 16.60
C ARG A 108 8.88 13.06 17.25
N LEU A 109 9.89 12.88 16.42
CA LEU A 109 11.23 12.57 16.86
C LEU A 109 12.24 13.55 16.24
N VAL A 110 13.37 13.65 16.91
CA VAL A 110 14.55 14.32 16.38
C VAL A 110 15.63 13.26 16.20
N VAL A 111 16.15 13.14 14.99
CA VAL A 111 17.20 12.17 14.67
C VAL A 111 18.46 12.51 15.46
N LYS A 112 18.88 11.58 16.31
CA LYS A 112 20.10 11.66 17.11
C LYS A 112 20.51 10.25 17.55
N PRO A 113 21.78 10.03 17.90
CA PRO A 113 22.22 8.75 18.46
C PRO A 113 21.43 8.38 19.71
N GLY A 114 21.07 7.10 19.85
CA GLY A 114 20.38 6.55 21.02
C GLY A 114 18.85 6.61 20.98
N ILE A 115 18.24 7.02 19.85
CA ILE A 115 16.77 6.98 19.67
C ILE A 115 16.26 5.68 19.06
N GLU A 116 17.16 4.77 18.65
CA GLU A 116 16.85 3.58 17.83
C GLU A 116 15.72 2.77 18.45
N LYS A 117 15.77 2.51 19.76
CA LYS A 117 14.72 1.74 20.44
C LYS A 117 13.37 2.44 20.37
N ARG A 118 13.31 3.74 20.69
CA ARG A 118 12.06 4.50 20.61
C ARG A 118 11.55 4.59 19.17
N LEU A 119 12.46 4.75 18.22
CA LEU A 119 12.12 4.79 16.80
C LEU A 119 11.52 3.45 16.35
N THR A 120 12.10 2.32 16.75
CA THR A 120 11.58 0.97 16.50
C THR A 120 10.16 0.82 17.05
N ASP A 121 9.93 1.13 18.31
CA ASP A 121 8.62 1.04 18.97
C ASP A 121 7.57 1.91 18.24
N SER A 122 7.96 3.12 17.83
CA SER A 122 7.07 4.04 17.10
C SER A 122 6.78 3.56 15.67
N ILE A 123 7.76 2.97 14.98
CA ILE A 123 7.58 2.36 13.66
C ILE A 123 6.60 1.19 13.75
N GLU A 124 6.82 0.25 14.67
CA GLU A 124 5.93 -0.91 14.86
C GLU A 124 4.50 -0.48 15.17
N THR A 125 4.33 0.51 16.04
CA THR A 125 3.01 1.09 16.36
C THR A 125 2.35 1.68 15.10
N THR A 126 3.11 2.42 14.30
CA THR A 126 2.61 3.04 13.06
C THR A 126 2.18 2.00 12.03
N LEU A 127 3.02 0.98 11.82
CA LEU A 127 2.75 -0.11 10.88
C LEU A 127 1.53 -0.95 11.31
N ASN A 128 1.41 -1.25 12.60
CA ASN A 128 0.24 -1.97 13.13
C ASN A 128 -1.06 -1.16 12.96
N LEU A 129 -1.00 0.14 13.09
CA LEU A 129 -2.17 1.02 12.95
C LEU A 129 -2.62 1.18 11.50
N ALA A 130 -1.71 1.09 10.55
CA ALA A 130 -1.96 1.34 9.12
C ALA A 130 -1.71 0.12 8.22
N ASP A 131 -1.94 -1.09 8.73
CA ASP A 131 -1.83 -2.36 7.99
C ASP A 131 -0.50 -2.51 7.23
N GLY A 132 0.60 -2.22 7.93
CA GLY A 132 1.96 -2.37 7.38
C GLY A 132 2.46 -1.19 6.56
N LEU A 133 1.76 -0.05 6.58
CA LEU A 133 2.16 1.17 5.90
C LEU A 133 2.62 2.24 6.88
N MET A 134 3.61 3.01 6.50
CA MET A 134 4.08 4.16 7.26
C MET A 134 4.54 5.27 6.33
N MET A 135 4.24 6.50 6.70
CA MET A 135 4.81 7.70 6.09
C MET A 135 5.66 8.42 7.14
N VAL A 136 6.77 8.95 6.72
CA VAL A 136 7.62 9.79 7.58
C VAL A 136 7.77 11.15 6.92
N ASP A 137 7.23 12.15 7.58
CA ASP A 137 7.33 13.53 7.14
C ASP A 137 8.61 14.14 7.73
N VAL A 138 9.54 14.49 6.84
CA VAL A 138 10.76 15.19 7.22
C VAL A 138 10.45 16.67 7.24
N ILE A 139 10.46 17.28 8.43
CA ILE A 139 10.06 18.67 8.60
C ILE A 139 11.03 19.60 7.84
N GLY A 140 10.52 20.25 6.81
CA GLY A 140 11.32 21.08 5.90
C GLY A 140 11.95 20.32 4.73
N GLY A 141 11.64 19.03 4.57
CA GLY A 141 12.09 18.17 3.49
C GLY A 141 10.95 17.43 2.81
N GLU A 142 11.24 16.25 2.31
CA GLU A 142 10.28 15.38 1.62
C GLU A 142 9.60 14.38 2.57
N THR A 143 8.47 13.83 2.14
CA THR A 143 7.81 12.73 2.84
C THR A 143 8.35 11.39 2.32
N LEU A 144 8.85 10.54 3.21
CA LEU A 144 9.30 9.19 2.90
C LEU A 144 8.17 8.19 3.13
N ASN A 145 8.03 7.23 2.22
CA ASN A 145 7.02 6.19 2.31
C ASN A 145 7.66 4.83 2.54
N PHE A 146 7.12 4.08 3.48
CA PHE A 146 7.59 2.76 3.87
C PHE A 146 6.44 1.75 3.87
N SER A 147 6.76 0.49 3.57
CA SER A 147 5.77 -0.61 3.59
C SER A 147 6.40 -1.93 4.01
N GLN A 148 5.73 -2.64 4.90
CA GLN A 148 6.05 -4.03 5.25
C GLN A 148 5.47 -5.05 4.28
N SER A 149 4.47 -4.67 3.47
CA SER A 149 3.88 -5.50 2.44
C SER A 149 4.28 -5.00 1.05
N PHE A 150 4.13 -5.87 0.05
CA PHE A 150 4.28 -5.46 -1.35
C PHE A 150 3.14 -4.53 -1.75
N SER A 151 3.16 -3.30 -1.30
CA SER A 151 2.15 -2.30 -1.63
C SER A 151 2.77 -1.03 -2.20
N CYS A 152 2.04 -0.40 -3.12
CA CYS A 152 2.41 0.91 -3.64
C CYS A 152 1.77 1.99 -2.76
N PRO A 153 2.55 2.81 -2.05
CA PRO A 153 2.01 3.83 -1.16
C PRO A 153 1.27 4.95 -1.91
N ASP A 154 1.61 5.16 -3.19
CA ASP A 154 1.03 6.23 -4.00
C ASP A 154 -0.31 5.83 -4.65
N CYS A 155 -0.47 4.54 -4.98
CA CYS A 155 -1.59 4.05 -5.79
C CYS A 155 -2.61 3.21 -5.02
N ASP A 156 -2.39 2.96 -3.75
CA ASP A 156 -3.25 2.09 -2.90
C ASP A 156 -3.45 0.68 -3.49
N ILE A 157 -2.39 0.15 -4.12
CA ILE A 157 -2.37 -1.21 -4.64
C ILE A 157 -1.51 -2.06 -3.72
N SER A 158 -2.10 -3.12 -3.21
CA SER A 158 -1.39 -4.20 -2.53
C SER A 158 -1.20 -5.37 -3.51
N ILE A 159 -0.01 -5.92 -3.54
CA ILE A 159 0.30 -7.14 -4.28
C ILE A 159 0.54 -8.22 -3.23
N ASP A 160 -0.12 -9.36 -3.41
CA ASP A 160 0.12 -10.54 -2.59
C ASP A 160 1.59 -10.97 -2.68
N GLU A 161 2.05 -11.72 -1.70
CA GLU A 161 3.41 -12.22 -1.69
C GLU A 161 3.71 -12.97 -3.00
N VAL A 162 4.77 -12.52 -3.69
CA VAL A 162 5.14 -13.08 -4.99
C VAL A 162 5.81 -14.42 -4.80
N GLU A 163 5.06 -15.49 -5.09
CA GLU A 163 5.51 -16.87 -5.02
C GLU A 163 5.53 -17.50 -6.43
N PRO A 164 6.21 -18.64 -6.64
CA PRO A 164 6.18 -19.35 -7.93
C PRO A 164 4.76 -19.67 -8.44
N ARG A 165 3.80 -19.89 -7.51
CA ARG A 165 2.38 -20.12 -7.86
C ARG A 165 1.71 -18.90 -8.45
N SER A 166 2.15 -17.68 -8.10
CA SER A 166 1.60 -16.42 -8.65
C SER A 166 1.86 -16.26 -10.15
N PHE A 167 2.85 -16.98 -10.67
CA PHE A 167 3.17 -17.00 -12.10
C PHE A 167 2.57 -18.21 -12.85
N SER A 168 1.76 -19.04 -12.20
CA SER A 168 1.19 -20.24 -12.81
C SER A 168 -0.17 -19.92 -13.43
N PHE A 169 -0.30 -20.04 -14.76
CA PHE A 169 -1.55 -19.77 -15.48
C PHE A 169 -2.65 -20.80 -15.19
N ASN A 170 -2.31 -21.98 -14.69
CA ASN A 170 -3.25 -23.05 -14.33
C ASN A 170 -3.47 -23.17 -12.80
N ASN A 171 -3.04 -22.19 -12.04
CA ASN A 171 -3.28 -22.10 -10.61
C ASN A 171 -4.20 -20.91 -10.33
N PRO A 172 -5.22 -21.01 -9.46
CA PRO A 172 -6.13 -19.90 -9.15
C PRO A 172 -5.44 -18.59 -8.73
N PHE A 173 -4.25 -18.68 -8.10
CA PHE A 173 -3.47 -17.50 -7.68
C PHE A 173 -2.79 -16.75 -8.82
N GLY A 174 -2.46 -17.42 -9.93
CA GLY A 174 -1.77 -16.81 -11.07
C GLY A 174 -2.58 -16.81 -12.36
N ALA A 175 -3.72 -17.48 -12.38
CA ALA A 175 -4.59 -17.53 -13.55
C ALA A 175 -5.27 -16.19 -13.81
N CYS A 176 -5.42 -15.84 -15.07
CA CYS A 176 -6.20 -14.68 -15.47
C CYS A 176 -7.66 -14.83 -14.99
N PRO A 177 -8.23 -13.84 -14.26
CA PRO A 177 -9.60 -13.94 -13.76
C PRO A 177 -10.68 -13.94 -14.85
N VAL A 178 -10.32 -13.53 -16.06
CA VAL A 178 -11.25 -13.48 -17.22
C VAL A 178 -11.31 -14.81 -17.96
N CYS A 179 -10.13 -15.42 -18.25
CA CYS A 179 -10.07 -16.66 -19.04
C CYS A 179 -9.67 -17.89 -18.21
N HIS A 180 -9.44 -17.73 -16.90
CA HIS A 180 -9.02 -18.81 -15.98
C HIS A 180 -7.82 -19.64 -16.47
N GLY A 181 -6.89 -18.98 -17.18
CA GLY A 181 -5.69 -19.61 -17.73
C GLY A 181 -5.86 -20.20 -19.13
N LEU A 182 -7.03 -20.12 -19.73
CA LEU A 182 -7.30 -20.69 -21.07
C LEU A 182 -6.72 -19.84 -22.21
N GLY A 183 -6.49 -18.54 -22.00
CA GLY A 183 -5.99 -17.62 -23.02
C GLY A 183 -7.08 -17.10 -23.99
N TYR A 184 -8.29 -17.60 -23.88
CA TYR A 184 -9.45 -17.16 -24.66
C TYR A 184 -10.70 -17.19 -23.78
N LYS A 185 -11.70 -16.41 -24.16
CA LYS A 185 -13.02 -16.38 -23.52
C LYS A 185 -14.04 -16.94 -24.50
N MET A 186 -14.85 -17.87 -24.04
CA MET A 186 -16.00 -18.34 -24.81
C MET A 186 -17.20 -17.47 -24.46
N GLU A 187 -17.78 -16.86 -25.45
CA GLU A 187 -19.03 -16.08 -25.34
C GLU A 187 -20.06 -16.68 -26.27
N PHE A 188 -21.32 -16.57 -25.86
CA PHE A 188 -22.43 -16.94 -26.79
C PHE A 188 -22.52 -15.86 -27.84
N ASP A 189 -22.36 -16.27 -29.10
CA ASP A 189 -22.58 -15.41 -30.24
C ASP A 189 -24.05 -15.54 -30.67
N VAL A 190 -24.80 -14.46 -30.50
CA VAL A 190 -26.24 -14.41 -30.78
C VAL A 190 -26.50 -14.62 -32.26
N ASP A 191 -25.63 -14.12 -33.17
CA ASP A 191 -25.79 -14.23 -34.61
C ASP A 191 -25.52 -15.67 -35.09
N LEU A 192 -24.63 -16.41 -34.39
CA LEU A 192 -24.43 -17.84 -34.65
C LEU A 192 -25.56 -18.71 -34.07
N MET A 193 -26.21 -18.29 -33.01
CA MET A 193 -27.32 -19.02 -32.38
C MET A 193 -28.64 -18.77 -33.11
N ILE A 194 -28.84 -17.57 -33.65
CA ILE A 194 -30.03 -17.13 -34.36
C ILE A 194 -29.57 -16.51 -35.68
N PRO A 195 -29.19 -17.34 -36.67
CA PRO A 195 -28.63 -16.86 -37.93
C PRO A 195 -29.63 -16.10 -38.80
N ASP A 196 -30.93 -16.24 -38.54
CA ASP A 196 -31.99 -15.46 -39.17
C ASP A 196 -32.95 -14.93 -38.11
N GLN A 197 -32.81 -13.66 -37.75
CA GLN A 197 -33.67 -12.99 -36.77
C GLN A 197 -35.11 -12.78 -37.25
N LYS A 198 -35.40 -13.09 -38.49
CA LYS A 198 -36.77 -12.98 -39.08
C LYS A 198 -37.57 -14.27 -38.97
N LEU A 199 -36.90 -15.35 -38.59
CA LEU A 199 -37.56 -16.64 -38.29
C LEU A 199 -37.90 -16.68 -36.80
N SER A 200 -39.15 -16.35 -36.48
CA SER A 200 -39.73 -16.48 -35.13
C SER A 200 -40.49 -17.78 -35.00
#